data_e58312adfbfdfe54435dffdc9aab5041
#
_entry.id   e58312adfbfdfe54435dffdc9aab5041
#
_cell.length_a   1.000
_cell.length_b   1.000
_cell.length_c   1.000
_cell.angle_alpha   90.00
_cell.angle_beta   90.00
_cell.angle_gamma   90.00
#
_symmetry.space_group_name_H-M   'P 1'
#
loop_
_entity.id
_entity.type
_entity.pdbx_description
1 polymer ?
#
loop_
_entity_poly.entity_id
_entity_poly.type
_entity_poly.pdbx_seq_one_letter_code
_entity_poly.pdbx_strand_id
1 'polypeptide(L)'
;MQPESGRRQPEYAKAETPKSNPIQQSKSDYKRPVESRASPEVVAEYQHRVQALRDKFMRSIMREEGNIGIADINIEGIDTKTMSAHSKNRILNDLLVGDGNTKFDYLNLPSINKDGTPTKPYSRSNDTEYKLLSNIADKLGDNTSARGKITIFSEKPVCDSCSNVAQQFKERYPNITINMIDGNGKMLTY
;
A
#
# COMPACT_ATOMS: atom_id res chain seq x y z
N MET A 1 -61.63 7.52 31.70
CA MET A 1 -61.36 7.50 30.25
C MET A 1 -60.23 8.51 29.93
N GLN A 2 -59.07 8.06 29.75
CA GLN A 2 -57.96 8.90 29.20
C GLN A 2 -57.41 8.23 27.95
N PRO A 3 -57.12 8.96 26.86
CA PRO A 3 -56.56 8.38 25.68
C PRO A 3 -55.03 8.33 25.80
N GLU A 4 -54.49 7.18 25.44
CA GLU A 4 -53.09 6.90 25.32
C GLU A 4 -52.43 7.77 24.23
N SER A 5 -51.38 8.49 24.61
CA SER A 5 -50.51 9.21 23.68
C SER A 5 -49.48 8.27 23.08
N GLY A 6 -49.72 7.81 21.86
CA GLY A 6 -48.75 7.07 21.07
C GLY A 6 -47.55 7.94 20.74
N ARG A 7 -46.38 7.68 21.35
CA ARG A 7 -45.09 8.21 20.91
C ARG A 7 -44.66 7.48 19.65
N ARG A 8 -44.68 8.17 18.51
CA ARG A 8 -44.01 7.71 17.30
C ARG A 8 -42.50 7.85 17.53
N GLN A 9 -41.79 6.76 17.40
CA GLN A 9 -40.31 6.79 17.32
C GLN A 9 -39.88 7.40 15.99
N PRO A 10 -38.81 8.21 15.98
CA PRO A 10 -38.29 8.72 14.72
C PRO A 10 -37.65 7.58 13.92
N GLU A 11 -38.13 7.45 12.69
CA GLU A 11 -37.61 6.54 11.69
C GLU A 11 -36.20 7.02 11.30
N TYR A 12 -35.17 6.29 11.75
CA TYR A 12 -33.78 6.54 11.31
C TYR A 12 -33.68 6.17 9.84
N ALA A 13 -33.55 7.18 8.98
CA ALA A 13 -33.20 6.98 7.60
C ALA A 13 -31.91 6.17 7.52
N LYS A 14 -31.97 4.99 6.90
CA LYS A 14 -30.80 4.19 6.58
C LYS A 14 -29.91 5.00 5.65
N ALA A 15 -28.75 5.40 6.16
CA ALA A 15 -27.70 5.98 5.33
C ALA A 15 -27.34 4.94 4.27
N GLU A 16 -27.61 5.29 3.01
CA GLU A 16 -27.16 4.49 1.87
C GLU A 16 -25.62 4.52 1.84
N THR A 17 -25.01 3.36 2.00
CA THR A 17 -23.58 3.18 1.73
C THR A 17 -23.33 3.52 0.27
N PRO A 18 -22.34 4.39 -0.04
CA PRO A 18 -22.01 4.69 -1.42
C PRO A 18 -21.60 3.39 -2.10
N LYS A 19 -22.35 3.01 -3.13
CA LYS A 19 -22.02 1.90 -4.01
C LYS A 19 -20.71 2.29 -4.74
N SER A 20 -19.61 1.62 -4.38
CA SER A 20 -18.40 1.68 -5.18
C SER A 20 -18.72 1.10 -6.56
N ASN A 21 -18.81 1.95 -7.58
CA ASN A 21 -18.88 1.49 -8.94
C ASN A 21 -17.55 0.78 -9.26
N PRO A 22 -17.58 -0.45 -9.77
CA PRO A 22 -16.39 -1.05 -10.33
C PRO A 22 -15.99 -0.19 -11.53
N ILE A 23 -14.86 0.51 -11.41
CA ILE A 23 -14.27 1.25 -12.52
C ILE A 23 -13.89 0.21 -13.57
N GLN A 24 -14.64 0.16 -14.67
CA GLN A 24 -14.17 -0.46 -15.90
C GLN A 24 -13.08 0.45 -16.45
N GLN A 25 -11.86 0.25 -15.97
CA GLN A 25 -10.70 0.93 -16.50
C GLN A 25 -10.46 0.47 -17.93
N SER A 26 -10.54 1.44 -18.85
CA SER A 26 -10.00 1.24 -20.19
C SER A 26 -8.48 1.02 -20.04
N LYS A 27 -8.01 -0.16 -20.39
CA LYS A 27 -6.61 -0.59 -20.27
C LYS A 27 -5.64 0.12 -21.23
N SER A 28 -6.01 1.24 -21.85
CA SER A 28 -5.32 1.73 -23.05
C SER A 28 -4.19 2.73 -22.82
N ASP A 29 -4.04 3.36 -21.64
CA ASP A 29 -3.11 4.49 -21.49
C ASP A 29 -2.03 4.35 -20.41
N TYR A 30 -2.01 3.26 -19.65
CA TYR A 30 -0.97 3.04 -18.66
C TYR A 30 0.33 2.54 -19.30
N LYS A 31 1.39 3.34 -19.21
CA LYS A 31 2.73 2.86 -19.56
C LYS A 31 3.06 1.67 -18.64
N ARG A 32 3.25 0.51 -19.27
CA ARG A 32 3.67 -0.69 -18.53
C ARG A 32 5.01 -0.39 -17.82
N PRO A 33 5.18 -0.83 -16.56
CA PRO A 33 6.46 -0.69 -15.88
C PRO A 33 7.54 -1.44 -16.66
N VAL A 34 8.77 -0.92 -16.57
CA VAL A 34 9.94 -1.63 -17.10
C VAL A 34 10.29 -2.74 -16.13
N GLU A 35 10.32 -3.97 -16.64
CA GLU A 35 10.73 -5.14 -15.86
C GLU A 35 12.23 -5.34 -15.94
N SER A 36 12.85 -5.60 -14.79
CA SER A 36 14.27 -5.92 -14.66
C SER A 36 14.50 -6.77 -13.40
N ARG A 37 15.73 -6.96 -13.02
CA ARG A 37 16.08 -7.67 -11.78
C ARG A 37 17.03 -6.83 -10.93
N ALA A 38 16.76 -6.81 -9.62
CA ALA A 38 17.72 -6.33 -8.64
C ALA A 38 18.86 -7.34 -8.48
N SER A 39 20.04 -6.87 -8.08
CA SER A 39 21.15 -7.78 -7.79
C SER A 39 20.84 -8.62 -6.54
N PRO A 40 21.39 -9.85 -6.43
CA PRO A 40 21.21 -10.68 -5.25
C PRO A 40 21.64 -9.99 -3.95
N GLU A 41 22.67 -9.15 -3.99
CA GLU A 41 23.19 -8.41 -2.85
C GLU A 41 22.16 -7.38 -2.34
N VAL A 42 21.49 -6.66 -3.26
CA VAL A 42 20.45 -5.70 -2.93
C VAL A 42 19.25 -6.42 -2.29
N VAL A 43 18.83 -7.54 -2.86
CA VAL A 43 17.73 -8.35 -2.30
C VAL A 43 18.09 -8.85 -0.90
N ALA A 44 19.30 -9.38 -0.71
CA ALA A 44 19.78 -9.88 0.58
C ALA A 44 19.84 -8.76 1.64
N GLU A 45 20.26 -7.56 1.27
CA GLU A 45 20.28 -6.40 2.18
C GLU A 45 18.86 -6.08 2.67
N TYR A 46 17.88 -5.99 1.76
CA TYR A 46 16.49 -5.73 2.16
C TYR A 46 15.91 -6.87 3.00
N GLN A 47 16.17 -8.12 2.66
CA GLN A 47 15.74 -9.27 3.46
C GLN A 47 16.31 -9.23 4.88
N HIS A 48 17.59 -8.86 5.03
CA HIS A 48 18.21 -8.66 6.34
C HIS A 48 17.52 -7.53 7.13
N ARG A 49 17.20 -6.40 6.49
CA ARG A 49 16.48 -5.28 7.12
C ARG A 49 15.05 -5.69 7.53
N VAL A 50 14.37 -6.47 6.70
CA VAL A 50 13.04 -7.02 7.03
C VAL A 50 13.14 -7.93 8.26
N GLN A 51 14.12 -8.83 8.31
CA GLN A 51 14.32 -9.72 9.46
C GLN A 51 14.60 -8.92 10.73
N ALA A 52 15.45 -7.90 10.66
CA ALA A 52 15.73 -7.01 11.79
C ALA A 52 14.48 -6.27 12.31
N LEU A 53 13.54 -5.92 11.41
CA LEU A 53 12.23 -5.37 11.81
C LEU A 53 11.37 -6.45 12.49
N ARG A 54 11.27 -7.65 11.91
CA ARG A 54 10.49 -8.76 12.48
C ARG A 54 10.95 -9.13 13.88
N ASP A 55 12.24 -9.12 14.14
CA ASP A 55 12.84 -9.44 15.44
C ASP A 55 12.45 -8.44 16.54
N LYS A 56 12.06 -7.20 16.16
CA LYS A 56 11.59 -6.17 17.10
C LYS A 56 10.12 -6.35 17.51
N PHE A 57 9.36 -7.20 16.84
CA PHE A 57 7.95 -7.37 17.16
C PHE A 57 7.77 -8.44 18.25
N MET A 58 7.02 -8.10 19.30
CA MET A 58 6.72 -9.02 20.39
C MET A 58 5.63 -10.04 20.03
N ARG A 59 4.73 -9.71 19.11
CA ARG A 59 3.63 -10.58 18.68
C ARG A 59 4.07 -11.49 17.55
N SER A 60 3.84 -12.81 17.68
CA SER A 60 4.19 -13.81 16.66
C SER A 60 3.58 -13.50 15.29
N ILE A 61 2.32 -13.04 15.25
CA ILE A 61 1.65 -12.68 14.00
C ILE A 61 2.40 -11.59 13.22
N MET A 62 3.06 -10.66 13.91
CA MET A 62 3.85 -9.60 13.29
C MET A 62 5.22 -10.11 12.85
N ARG A 63 5.77 -11.10 13.54
CA ARG A 63 7.06 -11.71 13.22
C ARG A 63 6.99 -12.74 12.09
N GLU A 64 5.91 -13.51 12.03
CA GLU A 64 5.82 -14.70 11.21
C GLU A 64 4.88 -14.57 10.03
N GLU A 65 3.92 -13.64 10.09
CA GLU A 65 2.89 -13.50 9.09
C GLU A 65 2.90 -12.12 8.44
N GLY A 66 2.07 -11.99 7.40
CA GLY A 66 1.91 -10.75 6.65
C GLY A 66 3.09 -10.49 5.72
N ASN A 67 3.12 -9.28 5.22
CA ASN A 67 4.16 -8.74 4.35
C ASN A 67 4.79 -7.52 5.02
N ILE A 68 6.10 -7.40 5.00
CA ILE A 68 6.81 -6.18 5.35
C ILE A 68 7.30 -5.54 4.05
N GLY A 69 7.04 -4.24 3.92
CA GLY A 69 7.59 -3.39 2.88
C GLY A 69 8.51 -2.34 3.48
N ILE A 70 9.59 -2.03 2.77
CA ILE A 70 10.55 -0.98 3.12
C ILE A 70 10.68 -0.06 1.92
N ALA A 71 10.53 1.24 2.13
CA ALA A 71 10.79 2.27 1.12
C ALA A 71 12.05 3.04 1.49
N ASP A 72 13.02 3.09 0.58
CA ASP A 72 14.12 4.05 0.63
C ASP A 72 13.77 5.23 -0.26
N ILE A 73 13.85 6.43 0.31
CA ILE A 73 13.33 7.67 -0.26
C ILE A 73 14.48 8.63 -0.49
N ASN A 74 14.70 8.97 -1.74
CA ASN A 74 15.68 10.01 -2.13
C ASN A 74 14.96 11.03 -3.01
N ILE A 75 14.20 11.92 -2.37
CA ILE A 75 13.40 12.96 -3.01
C ILE A 75 13.86 14.32 -2.46
N GLU A 76 14.02 15.30 -3.35
CA GLU A 76 14.36 16.66 -2.98
C GLU A 76 13.29 17.26 -2.06
N GLY A 77 13.72 17.86 -0.95
CA GLY A 77 12.85 18.49 0.03
C GLY A 77 12.15 17.54 1.00
N ILE A 78 12.44 16.24 0.95
CA ILE A 78 11.96 15.26 1.95
C ILE A 78 13.14 14.77 2.81
N ASP A 79 13.05 15.03 4.12
CA ASP A 79 14.07 14.61 5.09
C ASP A 79 13.98 13.13 5.43
N THR A 80 12.78 12.54 5.36
CA THR A 80 12.58 11.11 5.62
C THR A 80 13.28 10.28 4.55
N LYS A 81 14.24 9.44 4.97
CA LYS A 81 15.03 8.61 4.05
C LYS A 81 14.54 7.17 3.96
N THR A 82 13.86 6.69 4.97
CA THR A 82 13.34 5.32 5.02
C THR A 82 11.98 5.28 5.71
N MET A 83 11.09 4.45 5.20
CA MET A 83 9.82 4.08 5.82
C MET A 83 9.63 2.58 5.75
N SER A 84 8.90 2.03 6.71
CA SER A 84 8.52 0.62 6.71
C SER A 84 7.03 0.47 7.01
N ALA A 85 6.39 -0.53 6.43
CA ALA A 85 4.99 -0.86 6.65
C ALA A 85 4.79 -2.36 6.82
N HIS A 86 3.74 -2.75 7.52
CA HIS A 86 3.33 -4.15 7.68
C HIS A 86 1.88 -4.31 7.22
N SER A 87 1.59 -5.35 6.42
CA SER A 87 0.25 -5.53 5.84
C SER A 87 -0.84 -5.81 6.86
N LYS A 88 -0.50 -6.37 8.03
CA LYS A 88 -1.45 -6.65 9.12
C LYS A 88 -1.49 -5.58 10.21
N ASN A 89 -0.52 -4.67 10.25
CA ASN A 89 -0.48 -3.59 11.23
C ASN A 89 -1.05 -2.30 10.65
N ARG A 90 -2.07 -1.75 11.29
CA ARG A 90 -2.70 -0.46 10.96
C ARG A 90 -2.36 0.63 11.96
N ILE A 91 -1.62 0.30 13.00
CA ILE A 91 -1.26 1.22 14.08
C ILE A 91 0.08 1.86 13.72
N LEU A 92 0.10 3.17 13.65
CA LEU A 92 1.32 3.94 13.51
C LEU A 92 2.19 3.79 14.77
N ASN A 93 3.46 3.52 14.59
CA ASN A 93 4.47 3.51 15.64
C ASN A 93 5.83 3.97 15.07
N ASP A 94 6.86 3.99 15.91
CA ASP A 94 8.18 4.47 15.50
C ASP A 94 8.88 3.59 14.45
N LEU A 95 8.42 2.35 14.26
CA LEU A 95 9.01 1.39 13.33
C LEU A 95 8.24 1.27 12.02
N LEU A 96 6.92 1.48 12.07
CA LEU A 96 6.03 1.22 10.95
C LEU A 96 5.10 2.39 10.70
N VAL A 97 4.87 2.71 9.44
CA VAL A 97 3.80 3.62 9.05
C VAL A 97 2.47 2.86 8.96
N GLY A 98 1.40 3.53 9.36
CA GLY A 98 0.03 3.05 9.17
C GLY A 98 -0.54 3.50 7.83
N ASP A 99 -1.88 3.63 7.80
CA ASP A 99 -2.59 4.14 6.63
C ASP A 99 -2.29 5.64 6.47
N GLY A 100 -1.85 6.06 5.29
CA GLY A 100 -1.68 7.46 4.95
C GLY A 100 -3.03 8.17 4.72
N ASN A 101 -3.00 9.52 4.68
CA ASN A 101 -4.17 10.35 4.38
C ASN A 101 -4.46 10.42 2.87
N THR A 102 -3.43 10.48 2.04
CA THR A 102 -3.58 10.44 0.59
C THR A 102 -4.14 9.09 0.16
N LYS A 103 -5.26 9.12 -0.57
CA LYS A 103 -5.92 7.91 -1.06
C LYS A 103 -5.66 7.74 -2.55
N PHE A 104 -5.37 6.49 -2.91
CA PHE A 104 -5.30 6.00 -4.27
C PHE A 104 -6.41 4.99 -4.50
N ASP A 105 -6.83 4.82 -5.72
CA ASP A 105 -7.73 3.75 -6.08
C ASP A 105 -6.98 2.40 -5.99
N TYR A 106 -7.64 1.40 -5.46
CA TYR A 106 -7.10 0.06 -5.31
C TYR A 106 -8.09 -1.00 -5.78
N LEU A 107 -7.58 -2.16 -6.11
CA LEU A 107 -8.40 -3.29 -6.52
C LEU A 107 -8.71 -4.20 -5.32
N ASN A 108 -9.83 -4.89 -5.40
CA ASN A 108 -10.12 -6.02 -4.53
C ASN A 108 -9.61 -7.29 -5.23
N LEU A 109 -8.54 -7.86 -4.71
CA LEU A 109 -7.89 -9.03 -5.28
C LEU A 109 -7.74 -10.13 -4.24
N PRO A 110 -7.79 -11.42 -4.64
CA PRO A 110 -7.44 -12.50 -3.75
C PRO A 110 -5.94 -12.52 -3.45
N SER A 111 -5.56 -13.12 -2.34
CA SER A 111 -4.21 -13.65 -2.12
C SER A 111 -4.18 -15.13 -2.40
N ILE A 112 -2.99 -15.69 -2.47
CA ILE A 112 -2.78 -17.13 -2.56
C ILE A 112 -2.42 -17.64 -1.16
N ASN A 113 -3.15 -18.63 -0.69
CA ASN A 113 -2.86 -19.37 0.53
C ASN A 113 -1.58 -20.21 0.39
N LYS A 114 -1.06 -20.73 1.52
CA LYS A 114 0.12 -21.61 1.51
C LYS A 114 -0.09 -22.91 0.72
N ASP A 115 -1.34 -23.35 0.57
CA ASP A 115 -1.73 -24.53 -0.21
C ASP A 115 -1.96 -24.25 -1.70
N GLY A 116 -1.71 -23.01 -2.15
CA GLY A 116 -1.89 -22.58 -3.54
C GLY A 116 -3.31 -22.14 -3.90
N THR A 117 -4.28 -22.23 -2.98
CA THR A 117 -5.66 -21.81 -3.25
C THR A 117 -5.83 -20.30 -3.11
N PRO A 118 -6.68 -19.67 -3.93
CA PRO A 118 -6.98 -18.24 -3.77
C PRO A 118 -7.89 -17.99 -2.56
N THR A 119 -7.64 -16.90 -1.84
CA THR A 119 -8.57 -16.38 -0.84
C THR A 119 -9.77 -15.73 -1.51
N LYS A 120 -10.79 -15.36 -0.74
CA LYS A 120 -11.78 -14.39 -1.21
C LYS A 120 -11.09 -13.06 -1.51
N PRO A 121 -11.51 -12.32 -2.56
CA PRO A 121 -10.99 -10.98 -2.82
C PRO A 121 -11.19 -10.07 -1.61
N TYR A 122 -10.18 -9.28 -1.29
CA TYR A 122 -10.22 -8.29 -0.21
C TYR A 122 -9.55 -6.98 -0.64
N SER A 123 -9.81 -5.91 0.12
CA SER A 123 -9.24 -4.59 -0.10
C SER A 123 -7.72 -4.60 -0.04
N ARG A 124 -7.06 -4.14 -1.10
CA ARG A 124 -5.62 -4.02 -1.19
C ARG A 124 -5.05 -2.71 -0.61
N SER A 125 -5.90 -1.90 0.03
CA SER A 125 -5.44 -0.74 0.81
C SER A 125 -4.56 -1.10 2.01
N ASN A 126 -4.56 -2.37 2.41
CA ASN A 126 -3.69 -2.89 3.46
C ASN A 126 -2.30 -3.31 2.97
N ASP A 127 -2.08 -3.37 1.67
CA ASP A 127 -0.78 -3.74 1.11
C ASP A 127 0.29 -2.73 1.51
N THR A 128 1.50 -3.20 1.73
CA THR A 128 2.60 -2.37 2.23
C THR A 128 2.97 -1.26 1.26
N GLU A 129 2.95 -1.56 -0.03
CA GLU A 129 3.25 -0.62 -1.11
C GLU A 129 2.22 0.52 -1.14
N TYR A 130 0.94 0.20 -0.94
CA TYR A 130 -0.12 1.21 -0.81
C TYR A 130 0.16 2.16 0.34
N LYS A 131 0.43 1.61 1.54
CA LYS A 131 0.71 2.40 2.74
C LYS A 131 1.92 3.29 2.58
N LEU A 132 3.01 2.74 2.03
CA LEU A 132 4.25 3.48 1.81
C LEU A 132 4.02 4.64 0.83
N LEU A 133 3.42 4.39 -0.33
CA LEU A 133 3.16 5.45 -1.33
C LEU A 133 2.17 6.50 -0.81
N SER A 134 1.14 6.10 -0.06
CA SER A 134 0.19 7.02 0.57
C SER A 134 0.90 7.96 1.56
N ASN A 135 1.76 7.45 2.44
CA ASN A 135 2.52 8.26 3.39
C ASN A 135 3.58 9.15 2.72
N ILE A 136 4.20 8.69 1.64
CA ILE A 136 5.13 9.53 0.86
C ILE A 136 4.37 10.65 0.17
N ALA A 137 3.19 10.36 -0.40
CA ALA A 137 2.33 11.38 -1.00
C ALA A 137 1.85 12.42 0.03
N ASP A 138 1.57 12.02 1.27
CA ASP A 138 1.25 12.95 2.37
C ASP A 138 2.38 13.95 2.62
N LYS A 139 3.64 13.50 2.51
CA LYS A 139 4.82 14.39 2.69
C LYS A 139 5.05 15.29 1.49
N LEU A 140 4.71 14.84 0.29
CA LEU A 140 4.83 15.64 -0.93
C LEU A 140 3.72 16.69 -1.06
N GLY A 141 2.51 16.35 -0.59
CA GLY A 141 1.33 17.22 -0.73
C GLY A 141 1.11 17.61 -2.19
N ASP A 142 1.04 18.92 -2.44
CA ASP A 142 0.82 19.47 -3.79
C ASP A 142 2.12 19.76 -4.57
N ASN A 143 3.29 19.34 -4.05
CA ASN A 143 4.56 19.50 -4.74
C ASN A 143 4.71 18.50 -5.89
N THR A 144 3.95 18.69 -6.97
CA THR A 144 3.98 17.81 -8.15
C THR A 144 5.26 17.96 -8.99
N SER A 145 6.07 18.99 -8.73
CA SER A 145 7.37 19.21 -9.38
C SER A 145 8.54 18.48 -8.67
N ALA A 146 8.29 17.87 -7.51
CA ALA A 146 9.31 17.14 -6.76
C ALA A 146 10.03 16.12 -7.64
N ARG A 147 11.34 16.00 -7.42
CA ARG A 147 12.22 15.12 -8.19
C ARG A 147 12.90 14.13 -7.26
N GLY A 148 13.16 12.95 -7.76
CA GLY A 148 13.90 11.96 -7.01
C GLY A 148 13.55 10.53 -7.35
N LYS A 149 13.83 9.65 -6.39
CA LYS A 149 13.66 8.22 -6.54
C LYS A 149 13.12 7.60 -5.26
N ILE A 150 12.22 6.65 -5.41
CA ILE A 150 11.74 5.77 -4.36
C ILE A 150 12.14 4.34 -4.75
N THR A 151 12.72 3.58 -3.82
CA THR A 151 12.89 2.14 -3.97
C THR A 151 12.07 1.44 -2.90
N ILE A 152 11.07 0.68 -3.30
CA ILE A 152 10.22 -0.10 -2.40
C ILE A 152 10.60 -1.57 -2.53
N PHE A 153 11.00 -2.18 -1.44
CA PHE A 153 11.13 -3.62 -1.33
C PHE A 153 9.89 -4.20 -0.65
N SER A 154 9.39 -5.31 -1.17
CA SER A 154 8.27 -6.09 -0.62
C SER A 154 8.66 -7.57 -0.60
N GLU A 155 8.42 -8.28 0.51
CA GLU A 155 8.73 -9.71 0.59
C GLU A 155 7.92 -10.53 -0.44
N LYS A 156 6.73 -10.04 -0.80
CA LYS A 156 5.81 -10.70 -1.74
C LYS A 156 5.87 -10.05 -3.12
N PRO A 157 5.49 -10.80 -4.17
CA PRO A 157 5.37 -10.24 -5.51
C PRO A 157 4.44 -9.02 -5.54
N VAL A 158 4.83 -8.02 -6.34
CA VAL A 158 4.01 -6.83 -6.58
C VAL A 158 2.73 -7.24 -7.30
N CYS A 159 1.58 -6.98 -6.69
CA CYS A 159 0.28 -7.30 -7.27
C CYS A 159 -0.21 -6.20 -8.22
N ASP A 160 -1.22 -6.52 -9.05
CA ASP A 160 -1.79 -5.55 -10.00
C ASP A 160 -2.36 -4.31 -9.31
N SER A 161 -2.91 -4.46 -8.10
CA SER A 161 -3.37 -3.32 -7.31
C SER A 161 -2.23 -2.38 -6.92
N CYS A 162 -1.09 -2.93 -6.46
CA CYS A 162 0.09 -2.15 -6.10
C CYS A 162 0.71 -1.47 -7.32
N SER A 163 0.71 -2.17 -8.47
CA SER A 163 1.14 -1.60 -9.76
C SER A 163 0.26 -0.41 -10.16
N ASN A 164 -1.06 -0.53 -10.02
CA ASN A 164 -2.00 0.56 -10.28
C ASN A 164 -1.77 1.76 -9.35
N VAL A 165 -1.53 1.53 -8.06
CA VAL A 165 -1.21 2.61 -7.10
C VAL A 165 0.09 3.34 -7.48
N ALA A 166 1.13 2.59 -7.90
CA ALA A 166 2.38 3.19 -8.37
C ALA A 166 2.18 4.07 -9.60
N GLN A 167 1.33 3.66 -10.53
CA GLN A 167 0.98 4.45 -11.72
C GLN A 167 0.27 5.75 -11.34
N GLN A 168 -0.74 5.70 -10.46
CA GLN A 168 -1.44 6.90 -9.97
C GLN A 168 -0.48 7.85 -9.24
N PHE A 169 0.44 7.30 -8.43
CA PHE A 169 1.48 8.10 -7.80
C PHE A 169 2.37 8.78 -8.84
N LYS A 170 2.78 8.05 -9.87
CA LYS A 170 3.60 8.55 -10.97
C LYS A 170 2.90 9.63 -11.81
N GLU A 171 1.59 9.50 -12.01
CA GLU A 171 0.78 10.53 -12.66
C GLU A 171 0.77 11.84 -11.86
N ARG A 172 0.64 11.74 -10.54
CA ARG A 172 0.65 12.91 -9.65
C ARG A 172 2.03 13.53 -9.49
N TYR A 173 3.08 12.69 -9.46
CA TYR A 173 4.49 13.10 -9.26
C TYR A 173 5.37 12.59 -10.39
N PRO A 174 5.28 13.17 -11.60
CA PRO A 174 5.87 12.60 -12.81
C PRO A 174 7.41 12.56 -12.82
N ASN A 175 8.06 13.38 -12.00
CA ASN A 175 9.52 13.47 -11.93
C ASN A 175 10.15 12.54 -10.87
N ILE A 176 9.34 11.72 -10.20
CA ILE A 176 9.81 10.74 -9.23
C ILE A 176 9.83 9.36 -9.88
N THR A 177 10.98 8.71 -9.90
CA THR A 177 11.10 7.31 -10.33
C THR A 177 10.77 6.39 -9.18
N ILE A 178 9.95 5.37 -9.43
CA ILE A 178 9.59 4.33 -8.45
C ILE A 178 10.18 3.00 -8.91
N ASN A 179 11.00 2.37 -8.08
CA ASN A 179 11.41 0.98 -8.24
C ASN A 179 10.71 0.13 -7.18
N MET A 180 10.00 -0.92 -7.60
CA MET A 180 9.43 -1.92 -6.72
C MET A 180 10.16 -3.24 -6.91
N ILE A 181 10.77 -3.76 -5.85
CA ILE A 181 11.55 -4.99 -5.84
C ILE A 181 10.82 -6.01 -4.96
N ASP A 182 10.56 -7.19 -5.48
CA ASP A 182 10.00 -8.28 -4.68
C ASP A 182 11.08 -9.19 -4.06
N GLY A 183 10.65 -10.07 -3.16
CA GLY A 183 11.53 -11.01 -2.47
C GLY A 183 12.27 -11.99 -3.39
N ASN A 184 11.83 -12.14 -4.64
CA ASN A 184 12.50 -12.94 -5.68
C ASN A 184 13.46 -12.12 -6.54
N GLY A 185 13.59 -10.82 -6.27
CA GLY A 185 14.45 -9.90 -7.00
C GLY A 185 13.86 -9.38 -8.31
N LYS A 186 12.60 -9.66 -8.64
CA LYS A 186 11.93 -9.00 -9.76
C LYS A 186 11.76 -7.53 -9.42
N MET A 187 12.14 -6.66 -10.34
CA MET A 187 12.03 -5.21 -10.20
C MET A 187 11.13 -4.62 -11.28
N LEU A 188 10.16 -3.81 -10.85
CA LEU A 188 9.28 -3.00 -11.70
C LEU A 188 9.65 -1.54 -11.53
N THR A 189 9.93 -0.84 -12.64
CA THR A 189 10.26 0.60 -12.64
C THR A 189 9.14 1.39 -13.34
N TYR A 190 8.63 2.40 -12.65
CA TYR A 190 7.60 3.32 -13.08
C TYR A 190 8.12 4.73 -13.28
#